data_af9411fcb23de99c93358dad23de6a54
#
_entry.id   af9411fcb23de99c93358dad23de6a54
#
_cell.length_a   1.000
_cell.length_b   1.000
_cell.length_c   1.000
_cell.angle_alpha   90.00
_cell.angle_beta   90.00
_cell.angle_gamma   90.00
#
_symmetry.space_group_name_H-M   'P 1'
#
loop_
_entity.id
_entity.type
_entity.pdbx_description
1 polymer ?
#
loop_
_entity_poly.entity_id
_entity_poly.type
_entity_poly.pdbx_seq_one_letter_code
_entity_poly.pdbx_strand_id
1 'polypeptide(L)'
;MYNILIGGAAGQGVETTVAILEKAFKRAGYSVFTQRDFMSRVRGGHNFSLIRFGTDLVYGHSYHLDGLVALDKLTLSEHLSWLSKNAFILCDSSLQVSDARAISIDMATTSKELGNPRVAGSIAIGAVLKLFGESLDDAEGVLSAFLKPQYLEVNLKALHAGYGMV
;
A
#
# COMPACT_ATOMS: atom_id res chain seq x y z
N MET A 1 -0.28 13.58 11.64
CA MET A 1 0.83 13.11 10.78
C MET A 1 0.90 11.62 10.88
N TYR A 2 0.96 10.91 9.76
CA TYR A 2 0.95 9.45 9.67
C TYR A 2 2.23 8.94 9.02
N ASN A 3 2.66 7.74 9.38
CA ASN A 3 3.82 7.08 8.83
C ASN A 3 3.47 5.62 8.53
N ILE A 4 3.44 5.24 7.27
CA ILE A 4 3.08 3.88 6.82
C ILE A 4 4.24 3.25 6.06
N LEU A 5 4.40 1.94 6.24
CA LEU A 5 5.33 1.13 5.47
C LEU A 5 4.55 0.22 4.53
N ILE A 6 4.99 0.14 3.30
CA ILE A 6 4.48 -0.80 2.30
C ILE A 6 5.64 -1.69 1.88
N GLY A 7 5.48 -2.99 2.07
CA GLY A 7 6.52 -3.96 1.76
C GLY A 7 6.01 -5.20 1.05
N GLY A 8 6.93 -5.84 0.34
CA GLY A 8 6.64 -7.06 -0.42
C GLY A 8 7.84 -7.57 -1.20
N ALA A 9 7.69 -8.73 -1.81
CA ALA A 9 8.71 -9.32 -2.67
C ALA A 9 8.89 -8.52 -3.97
N ALA A 10 10.06 -8.65 -4.58
CA ALA A 10 10.31 -8.11 -5.91
C ALA A 10 9.25 -8.58 -6.92
N GLY A 11 8.65 -7.65 -7.65
CA GLY A 11 7.59 -7.93 -8.62
C GLY A 11 6.16 -7.83 -8.09
N GLN A 12 5.94 -7.65 -6.79
CA GLN A 12 4.60 -7.43 -6.21
C GLN A 12 4.08 -5.99 -6.36
N GLY A 13 4.81 -5.11 -7.04
CA GLY A 13 4.33 -3.77 -7.36
C GLY A 13 4.46 -2.75 -6.22
N VAL A 14 5.29 -2.99 -5.20
CA VAL A 14 5.52 -2.08 -4.08
C VAL A 14 5.80 -0.65 -4.55
N GLU A 15 6.73 -0.48 -5.50
CA GLU A 15 7.07 0.85 -6.04
C GLU A 15 5.88 1.57 -6.69
N THR A 16 5.09 0.83 -7.47
CA THR A 16 3.90 1.39 -8.14
C THR A 16 2.85 1.80 -7.12
N THR A 17 2.59 0.94 -6.13
CA THR A 17 1.67 1.20 -5.02
C THR A 17 2.06 2.48 -4.28
N VAL A 18 3.33 2.59 -3.91
CA VAL A 18 3.88 3.76 -3.21
C VAL A 18 3.79 5.02 -4.06
N ALA A 19 4.16 4.95 -5.35
CA ALA A 19 4.11 6.11 -6.24
C ALA A 19 2.68 6.64 -6.47
N ILE A 20 1.69 5.75 -6.50
CA ILE A 20 0.28 6.14 -6.64
C ILE A 20 -0.22 6.77 -5.33
N LEU A 21 0.02 6.13 -4.17
CA LEU A 21 -0.38 6.68 -2.87
C LEU A 21 0.28 8.04 -2.59
N GLU A 22 1.58 8.17 -2.87
CA GLU A 22 2.29 9.44 -2.72
C GLU A 22 1.61 10.57 -3.50
N LYS A 23 1.26 10.31 -4.77
CA LYS A 23 0.59 11.29 -5.62
C LYS A 23 -0.85 11.55 -5.20
N ALA A 24 -1.59 10.52 -4.79
CA ALA A 24 -2.97 10.66 -4.30
C ALA A 24 -3.00 11.53 -3.03
N PHE A 25 -2.15 11.25 -2.05
CA PHE A 25 -2.07 12.07 -0.84
C PHE A 25 -1.63 13.52 -1.12
N LYS A 26 -0.69 13.73 -2.07
CA LYS A 26 -0.32 15.10 -2.49
C LYS A 26 -1.49 15.86 -3.13
N ARG A 27 -2.31 15.19 -3.95
CA ARG A 27 -3.51 15.78 -4.55
C ARG A 27 -4.58 16.09 -3.50
N ALA A 28 -4.73 15.23 -2.50
CA ALA A 28 -5.59 15.45 -1.35
C ALA A 28 -5.11 16.58 -0.40
N GLY A 29 -3.97 17.22 -0.72
CA GLY A 29 -3.46 18.40 0.01
C GLY A 29 -2.48 18.08 1.13
N TYR A 30 -2.03 16.83 1.27
CA TYR A 30 -1.01 16.48 2.26
C TYR A 30 0.41 16.85 1.82
N SER A 31 1.23 17.24 2.79
CA SER A 31 2.68 17.19 2.66
C SER A 31 3.12 15.73 2.76
N VAL A 32 3.93 15.26 1.82
CA VAL A 32 4.33 13.85 1.71
C VAL A 32 5.83 13.73 1.56
N PHE A 33 6.43 12.85 2.36
CA PHE A 33 7.82 12.43 2.25
C PHE A 33 7.87 10.91 2.06
N THR A 34 8.60 10.44 1.05
CA THR A 34 8.73 9.03 0.73
C THR A 34 10.19 8.61 0.78
N GLN A 35 10.48 7.57 1.55
CA GLN A 35 11.78 6.89 1.54
C GLN A 35 11.61 5.50 0.93
N ARG A 36 12.42 5.17 -0.06
CA ARG A 36 12.43 3.87 -0.72
C ARG A 36 13.67 3.10 -0.33
N ASP A 37 13.48 1.86 0.09
CA ASP A 37 14.58 0.94 0.36
C ASP A 37 14.49 -0.25 -0.60
N PHE A 38 15.59 -0.49 -1.31
CA PHE A 38 15.67 -1.53 -2.32
C PHE A 38 16.77 -2.52 -1.95
N MET A 39 16.38 -3.66 -1.42
CA MET A 39 17.27 -4.81 -1.42
C MET A 39 17.39 -5.40 -2.84
N SER A 40 18.47 -6.10 -3.11
CA SER A 40 18.84 -6.60 -4.45
C SER A 40 17.66 -7.08 -5.32
N ARG A 41 17.43 -6.41 -6.43
CA ARG A 41 16.41 -6.79 -7.44
C ARG A 41 16.71 -8.13 -8.12
N VAL A 42 17.94 -8.61 -8.04
CA VAL A 42 18.43 -9.79 -8.77
C VAL A 42 18.14 -11.10 -8.02
N ARG A 43 17.88 -11.05 -6.71
CA ARG A 43 17.73 -12.24 -5.86
C ARG A 43 16.40 -12.32 -5.11
N GLY A 44 15.35 -11.63 -5.55
CA GLY A 44 14.04 -11.67 -4.88
C GLY A 44 14.07 -11.09 -3.45
N GLY A 45 14.93 -10.10 -3.20
CA GLY A 45 15.07 -9.45 -1.91
C GLY A 45 13.80 -8.72 -1.49
N HIS A 46 13.65 -8.50 -0.18
CA HIS A 46 12.60 -7.71 0.40
C HIS A 46 12.73 -6.24 -0.01
N ASN A 47 11.63 -5.69 -0.55
CA ASN A 47 11.54 -4.28 -0.91
C ASN A 47 10.48 -3.62 -0.06
N PHE A 48 10.79 -2.47 0.48
CA PHE A 48 9.81 -1.67 1.21
C PHE A 48 9.99 -0.19 0.98
N SER A 49 8.97 0.57 1.28
CA SER A 49 9.01 2.02 1.26
C SER A 49 8.22 2.58 2.42
N LEU A 50 8.71 3.68 2.96
CA LEU A 50 8.05 4.46 3.99
C LEU A 50 7.38 5.66 3.33
N ILE A 51 6.10 5.87 3.61
CA ILE A 51 5.37 7.08 3.24
C ILE A 51 4.99 7.80 4.52
N ARG A 52 5.48 9.00 4.71
CA ARG A 52 5.08 9.89 5.79
C ARG A 52 4.29 11.05 5.23
N PHE A 53 3.10 11.31 5.78
CA PHE A 53 2.23 12.35 5.27
C PHE A 53 1.41 13.01 6.39
N GLY A 54 0.96 14.24 6.15
CA GLY A 54 0.16 15.00 7.08
C GLY A 54 -0.13 16.40 6.56
N THR A 55 -0.93 17.17 7.30
CA THR A 55 -1.26 18.56 6.98
C THR A 55 -0.09 19.51 7.21
N ASP A 56 0.79 19.18 8.16
CA ASP A 56 2.01 19.95 8.42
C ASP A 56 3.14 19.52 7.47
N LEU A 57 4.15 20.38 7.33
CA LEU A 57 5.32 20.06 6.50
C LEU A 57 6.09 18.86 7.02
N VAL A 58 6.37 17.93 6.13
CA VAL A 58 7.11 16.69 6.41
C VAL A 58 8.51 16.79 5.83
N TYR A 59 9.53 16.72 6.69
CA TYR A 59 10.94 16.87 6.29
C TYR A 59 11.74 15.57 6.34
N GLY A 60 11.15 14.47 6.83
CA GLY A 60 11.84 13.20 6.97
C GLY A 60 10.92 12.07 7.39
N HIS A 61 11.47 10.86 7.46
CA HIS A 61 10.74 9.66 7.89
C HIS A 61 10.83 9.44 9.40
N SER A 62 10.07 8.47 9.89
CA SER A 62 10.14 7.93 11.24
C SER A 62 10.04 6.41 11.19
N TYR A 63 10.74 5.73 12.08
CA TYR A 63 10.64 4.27 12.23
C TYR A 63 9.47 3.81 13.11
N HIS A 64 8.73 4.76 13.71
CA HIS A 64 7.47 4.45 14.39
C HIS A 64 6.34 4.48 13.37
N LEU A 65 5.77 3.32 13.07
CA LEU A 65 4.75 3.16 12.05
C LEU A 65 3.34 3.26 12.64
N ASP A 66 2.48 3.98 11.93
CA ASP A 66 1.02 4.02 12.17
C ASP A 66 0.30 2.96 11.34
N GLY A 67 0.94 2.42 10.32
CA GLY A 67 0.40 1.35 9.49
C GLY A 67 1.48 0.55 8.76
N LEU A 68 1.19 -0.74 8.58
CA LEU A 68 1.99 -1.67 7.81
C LEU A 68 1.12 -2.31 6.73
N VAL A 69 1.48 -2.14 5.47
CA VAL A 69 0.87 -2.82 4.33
C VAL A 69 1.80 -3.95 3.91
N ALA A 70 1.44 -5.17 4.27
CA ALA A 70 2.27 -6.35 4.02
C ALA A 70 1.73 -7.17 2.86
N LEU A 71 2.46 -7.15 1.74
CA LEU A 71 2.15 -7.97 0.56
C LEU A 71 2.77 -9.37 0.66
N ASP A 72 3.65 -9.60 1.64
CA ASP A 72 4.28 -10.90 1.91
C ASP A 72 4.58 -11.10 3.40
N LYS A 73 4.96 -12.35 3.76
CA LYS A 73 5.31 -12.71 5.14
C LYS A 73 6.60 -12.05 5.62
N LEU A 74 7.54 -11.80 4.73
CA LEU A 74 8.83 -11.22 5.11
C LEU A 74 8.65 -9.78 5.60
N THR A 75 7.76 -9.02 4.96
CA THR A 75 7.37 -7.68 5.42
C THR A 75 6.89 -7.70 6.87
N LEU A 76 6.07 -8.69 7.23
CA LEU A 76 5.59 -8.82 8.61
C LEU A 76 6.75 -9.13 9.56
N SER A 77 7.57 -10.15 9.28
CA SER A 77 8.65 -10.56 10.18
C SER A 77 9.69 -9.47 10.41
N GLU A 78 10.00 -8.68 9.40
CA GLU A 78 11.02 -7.64 9.48
C GLU A 78 10.55 -6.35 10.17
N HIS A 79 9.24 -6.02 10.07
CA HIS A 79 8.77 -4.69 10.45
C HIS A 79 7.71 -4.64 11.56
N LEU A 80 7.25 -5.78 12.09
CA LEU A 80 6.28 -5.78 13.21
C LEU A 80 6.77 -4.99 14.43
N SER A 81 8.07 -5.02 14.72
CA SER A 81 8.66 -4.31 15.86
C SER A 81 8.65 -2.78 15.70
N TRP A 82 8.43 -2.27 14.49
CA TRP A 82 8.37 -0.83 14.21
C TRP A 82 6.97 -0.24 14.45
N LEU A 83 5.96 -1.08 14.62
CA LEU A 83 4.57 -0.66 14.76
C LEU A 83 4.29 0.00 16.10
N SER A 84 3.66 1.15 16.04
CA SER A 84 3.06 1.82 17.18
C SER A 84 1.92 0.99 17.78
N LYS A 85 1.58 1.22 19.04
CA LYS A 85 0.54 0.45 19.74
C LYS A 85 -0.81 0.44 19.02
N ASN A 86 -1.17 1.56 18.41
CA ASN A 86 -2.45 1.76 17.72
C ASN A 86 -2.34 1.66 16.19
N ALA A 87 -1.22 1.13 15.68
CA ALA A 87 -1.03 0.95 14.25
C ALA A 87 -1.94 -0.13 13.70
N PHE A 88 -2.23 -0.08 12.39
CA PHE A 88 -2.90 -1.16 11.68
C PHE A 88 -1.91 -2.04 10.90
N ILE A 89 -2.31 -3.26 10.61
CA ILE A 89 -1.60 -4.17 9.70
C ILE A 89 -2.58 -4.56 8.59
N LEU A 90 -2.42 -4.00 7.40
CA LEU A 90 -3.18 -4.40 6.22
C LEU A 90 -2.43 -5.53 5.51
N CYS A 91 -3.06 -6.68 5.37
CA CYS A 91 -2.42 -7.86 4.77
C CYS A 91 -3.42 -8.72 3.99
N ASP A 92 -2.87 -9.57 3.13
CA ASP A 92 -3.68 -10.60 2.47
C ASP A 92 -4.13 -11.68 3.47
N SER A 93 -5.37 -12.13 3.34
CA SER A 93 -5.95 -13.15 4.22
C SER A 93 -5.18 -14.47 4.23
N SER A 94 -4.51 -14.81 3.13
CA SER A 94 -3.68 -16.01 3.03
C SER A 94 -2.44 -15.99 3.95
N LEU A 95 -2.04 -14.82 4.44
CA LEU A 95 -0.90 -14.69 5.36
C LEU A 95 -1.23 -15.13 6.79
N GLN A 96 -2.51 -15.29 7.14
CA GLN A 96 -2.99 -15.80 8.43
C GLN A 96 -2.37 -15.09 9.64
N VAL A 97 -2.45 -13.76 9.64
CA VAL A 97 -1.86 -12.92 10.70
C VAL A 97 -2.74 -12.96 11.96
N SER A 98 -2.16 -13.38 13.08
CA SER A 98 -2.86 -13.51 14.37
C SER A 98 -2.71 -12.27 15.28
N ASP A 99 -2.29 -11.12 14.75
CA ASP A 99 -2.19 -9.87 15.49
C ASP A 99 -3.56 -9.17 15.54
N ALA A 100 -3.97 -8.66 16.71
CA ALA A 100 -5.26 -7.98 16.87
C ALA A 100 -5.39 -6.70 16.04
N ARG A 101 -4.30 -6.14 15.57
CA ARG A 101 -4.25 -4.96 14.68
C ARG A 101 -4.41 -5.32 13.20
N ALA A 102 -4.52 -6.62 12.87
CA ALA A 102 -4.57 -7.08 11.48
C ALA A 102 -5.95 -6.82 10.86
N ILE A 103 -5.90 -6.22 9.69
CA ILE A 103 -7.01 -6.05 8.75
C ILE A 103 -6.68 -6.96 7.58
N SER A 104 -7.24 -8.17 7.63
CA SER A 104 -7.01 -9.19 6.61
C SER A 104 -8.06 -9.06 5.51
N ILE A 105 -7.62 -8.80 4.29
CA ILE A 105 -8.49 -8.69 3.10
C ILE A 105 -8.03 -9.67 2.01
N ASP A 106 -8.95 -10.08 1.15
CA ASP A 106 -8.69 -11.12 0.15
C ASP A 106 -8.11 -10.56 -1.15
N MET A 107 -6.87 -10.06 -1.08
CA MET A 107 -6.19 -9.45 -2.23
C MET A 107 -5.85 -10.49 -3.31
N ALA A 108 -5.38 -11.67 -2.89
CA ALA A 108 -4.89 -12.68 -3.82
C ALA A 108 -6.02 -13.30 -4.65
N THR A 109 -7.14 -13.68 -4.00
CA THR A 109 -8.30 -14.24 -4.69
C THR A 109 -8.95 -13.22 -5.60
N THR A 110 -9.20 -12.00 -5.09
CA THR A 110 -9.79 -10.91 -5.88
C THR A 110 -8.94 -10.55 -7.10
N SER A 111 -7.62 -10.52 -6.95
CA SER A 111 -6.72 -10.27 -8.10
C SER A 111 -6.84 -11.33 -9.18
N LYS A 112 -7.00 -12.60 -8.79
CA LYS A 112 -7.21 -13.73 -9.73
C LYS A 112 -8.57 -13.63 -10.41
N GLU A 113 -9.63 -13.32 -9.67
CA GLU A 113 -10.99 -13.13 -10.19
C GLU A 113 -11.05 -11.97 -11.20
N LEU A 114 -10.29 -10.91 -10.96
CA LEU A 114 -10.12 -9.80 -11.90
C LEU A 114 -9.22 -10.15 -13.10
N GLY A 115 -8.70 -11.38 -13.16
CA GLY A 115 -7.88 -11.87 -14.27
C GLY A 115 -6.44 -11.35 -14.30
N ASN A 116 -5.98 -10.67 -13.26
CA ASN A 116 -4.62 -10.14 -13.20
C ASN A 116 -4.03 -10.18 -11.78
N PRO A 117 -3.23 -11.19 -11.43
CA PRO A 117 -2.62 -11.32 -10.11
C PRO A 117 -1.73 -10.13 -9.68
N ARG A 118 -1.35 -9.26 -10.62
CA ARG A 118 -0.49 -8.09 -10.34
C ARG A 118 -1.25 -6.88 -9.80
N VAL A 119 -2.59 -6.93 -9.73
CA VAL A 119 -3.39 -5.79 -9.24
C VAL A 119 -3.58 -5.77 -7.72
N ALA A 120 -2.96 -6.69 -6.98
CA ALA A 120 -3.00 -6.70 -5.51
C ALA A 120 -2.54 -5.36 -4.90
N GLY A 121 -1.56 -4.69 -5.51
CA GLY A 121 -1.16 -3.35 -5.11
C GLY A 121 -2.28 -2.31 -5.24
N SER A 122 -3.10 -2.38 -6.29
CA SER A 122 -4.24 -1.48 -6.47
C SER A 122 -5.36 -1.76 -5.47
N ILE A 123 -5.57 -3.02 -5.09
CA ILE A 123 -6.48 -3.38 -3.98
C ILE A 123 -5.96 -2.77 -2.68
N ALA A 124 -4.67 -2.92 -2.38
CA ALA A 124 -4.06 -2.34 -1.19
C ALA A 124 -4.18 -0.81 -1.16
N ILE A 125 -4.02 -0.11 -2.30
CA ILE A 125 -4.23 1.35 -2.40
C ILE A 125 -5.65 1.72 -1.98
N GLY A 126 -6.66 1.05 -2.54
CA GLY A 126 -8.06 1.30 -2.20
C GLY A 126 -8.33 1.13 -0.70
N ALA A 127 -7.86 0.04 -0.13
CA ALA A 127 -7.99 -0.23 1.31
C ALA A 127 -7.28 0.84 2.17
N VAL A 128 -6.07 1.25 1.81
CA VAL A 128 -5.33 2.31 2.52
C VAL A 128 -6.10 3.63 2.48
N LEU A 129 -6.59 4.06 1.31
CA LEU A 129 -7.35 5.29 1.19
C LEU A 129 -8.60 5.26 2.06
N LYS A 130 -9.33 4.14 2.10
CA LYS A 130 -10.48 3.95 2.98
C LYS A 130 -10.13 4.08 4.44
N LEU A 131 -9.03 3.47 4.90
CA LEU A 131 -8.57 3.54 6.28
C LEU A 131 -8.25 4.98 6.73
N PHE A 132 -7.81 5.83 5.81
CA PHE A 132 -7.54 7.24 6.08
C PHE A 132 -8.74 8.17 5.78
N GLY A 133 -9.87 7.63 5.32
CA GLY A 133 -11.07 8.43 5.01
C GLY A 133 -10.95 9.26 3.74
N GLU A 134 -10.01 8.91 2.87
CA GLU A 134 -9.79 9.59 1.58
C GLU A 134 -10.71 9.05 0.48
N SER A 135 -11.09 9.92 -0.47
CA SER A 135 -11.84 9.48 -1.66
C SER A 135 -10.94 8.75 -2.66
N LEU A 136 -11.56 8.03 -3.59
CA LEU A 136 -10.83 7.38 -4.68
C LEU A 136 -10.44 8.31 -5.82
N ASP A 137 -11.07 9.49 -5.94
CA ASP A 137 -10.97 10.39 -7.10
C ASP A 137 -9.52 10.74 -7.46
N ASP A 138 -8.72 11.09 -6.46
CA ASP A 138 -7.31 11.42 -6.67
C ASP A 138 -6.48 10.22 -7.13
N ALA A 139 -6.72 9.04 -6.56
CA ALA A 139 -6.03 7.81 -6.95
C ALA A 139 -6.46 7.36 -8.35
N GLU A 140 -7.73 7.45 -8.71
CA GLU A 140 -8.22 7.18 -10.07
C GLU A 140 -7.57 8.09 -11.10
N GLY A 141 -7.49 9.38 -10.81
CA GLY A 141 -6.82 10.36 -11.66
C GLY A 141 -5.32 10.08 -11.80
N VAL A 142 -4.66 9.59 -10.74
CA VAL A 142 -3.26 9.17 -10.78
C VAL A 142 -3.09 7.89 -11.61
N LEU A 143 -3.93 6.88 -11.39
CA LEU A 143 -3.90 5.63 -12.17
C LEU A 143 -4.10 5.90 -13.66
N SER A 144 -5.07 6.76 -14.01
CA SER A 144 -5.36 7.13 -15.40
C SER A 144 -4.19 7.83 -16.10
N ALA A 145 -3.41 8.63 -15.34
CA ALA A 145 -2.23 9.32 -15.87
C ALA A 145 -0.97 8.44 -15.89
N PHE A 146 -0.92 7.39 -15.05
CA PHE A 146 0.28 6.59 -14.83
C PHE A 146 0.30 5.28 -15.62
N LEU A 147 -0.87 4.67 -15.80
CA LEU A 147 -1.00 3.36 -16.45
C LEU A 147 -1.32 3.47 -17.93
N LYS A 148 -0.84 2.50 -18.69
CA LYS A 148 -1.26 2.33 -20.09
C LYS A 148 -2.75 1.94 -20.13
N PRO A 149 -3.51 2.38 -21.16
CA PRO A 149 -4.95 2.13 -21.26
C PRO A 149 -5.37 0.67 -21.05
N GLN A 150 -4.59 -0.27 -21.57
CA GLN A 150 -4.85 -1.70 -21.46
C GLN A 150 -4.84 -2.27 -20.03
N TYR A 151 -4.20 -1.56 -19.08
CA TYR A 151 -4.15 -1.97 -17.67
C TYR A 151 -5.06 -1.14 -16.77
N LEU A 152 -5.60 -0.03 -17.27
CA LEU A 152 -6.33 0.93 -16.47
C LEU A 152 -7.59 0.33 -15.87
N GLU A 153 -8.44 -0.27 -16.69
CA GLU A 153 -9.75 -0.79 -16.27
C GLU A 153 -9.64 -1.81 -15.12
N VAL A 154 -8.73 -2.78 -15.25
CA VAL A 154 -8.55 -3.81 -14.20
C VAL A 154 -7.99 -3.23 -12.92
N ASN A 155 -7.13 -2.22 -13.00
CA ASN A 155 -6.57 -1.55 -11.82
C ASN A 155 -7.60 -0.65 -11.12
N LEU A 156 -8.50 0.01 -11.86
CA LEU A 156 -9.62 0.75 -11.29
C LEU A 156 -10.59 -0.20 -10.57
N LYS A 157 -10.96 -1.32 -11.17
CA LYS A 157 -11.78 -2.35 -10.51
C LYS A 157 -11.13 -2.86 -9.22
N ALA A 158 -9.83 -3.10 -9.25
CA ALA A 158 -9.06 -3.54 -8.08
C ALA A 158 -9.03 -2.47 -6.97
N LEU A 159 -8.83 -1.21 -7.33
CA LEU A 159 -8.88 -0.07 -6.42
C LEU A 159 -10.22 0.02 -5.70
N HIS A 160 -11.33 -0.05 -6.43
CA HIS A 160 -12.69 -0.03 -5.88
C HIS A 160 -12.95 -1.26 -4.99
N ALA A 161 -12.52 -2.44 -5.41
CA ALA A 161 -12.66 -3.65 -4.61
C ALA A 161 -11.96 -3.51 -3.25
N GLY A 162 -10.71 -3.05 -3.24
CA GLY A 162 -9.96 -2.82 -2.00
C GLY A 162 -10.60 -1.78 -1.08
N TYR A 163 -11.14 -0.71 -1.66
CA TYR A 163 -11.85 0.33 -0.89
C TYR A 163 -13.13 -0.20 -0.22
N GLY A 164 -13.80 -1.15 -0.84
CA GLY A 164 -15.01 -1.79 -0.29
C GLY A 164 -14.76 -2.90 0.72
N MET A 165 -13.51 -3.35 0.89
CA MET A 165 -13.14 -4.44 1.81
C MET A 165 -12.88 -3.98 3.26
N VAL A 166 -12.82 -2.68 3.49
CA VAL A 166 -12.46 -2.07 4.79
C VAL A 166 -13.56 -1.16 5.35
#